data_50e99e28dd6a4668afa85ef292aa6a97
#
_entry.id   50e99e28dd6a4668afa85ef292aa6a97
#
_cell.length_a   1.000
_cell.length_b   1.000
_cell.length_c   1.000
_cell.angle_alpha   90.00
_cell.angle_beta   90.00
_cell.angle_gamma   90.00
#
_symmetry.space_group_name_H-M   'P 1'
#
loop_
_entity.id
_entity.type
_entity.pdbx_description
1 polymer ?
#
loop_
_entity_poly.entity_id
_entity_poly.type
_entity_poly.pdbx_seq_one_letter_code
_entity_poly.pdbx_strand_id
1 'polypeptide(L)'
;MDKKIGFIGAGNMASTIINGLVNSFENIKDKIYVADITEEKVENLCSEHNINPCKGNVELVKRCDIIFLAIKPNVYQTVLKEIKSHINNRKLIISMMAGVTIGDIGLHFKQPTKIIRIMPNVWVTV
;
A
#
# COMPACT_ATOMS: atom_id res chain seq x y z
N MET A 1 -0.03 -9.17 -16.45
CA MET A 1 0.22 -7.83 -15.88
C MET A 1 1.60 -7.80 -15.24
N ASP A 2 2.45 -6.88 -15.68
CA ASP A 2 3.83 -6.79 -15.17
C ASP A 2 4.01 -5.78 -14.05
N LYS A 3 2.93 -5.14 -13.63
CA LYS A 3 2.98 -4.14 -12.57
C LYS A 3 3.19 -4.78 -11.22
N LYS A 4 4.09 -4.20 -10.42
CA LYS A 4 4.32 -4.62 -9.05
C LYS A 4 3.46 -3.80 -8.11
N ILE A 5 2.87 -4.48 -7.14
CA ILE A 5 1.91 -3.90 -6.21
C ILE A 5 2.53 -3.90 -4.82
N GLY A 6 2.56 -2.74 -4.19
CA GLY A 6 3.12 -2.59 -2.87
C GLY A 6 2.07 -2.13 -1.85
N PHE A 7 2.20 -2.62 -0.64
CA PHE A 7 1.35 -2.21 0.48
C PHE A 7 2.23 -1.59 1.56
N ILE A 8 2.00 -0.33 1.84
CA ILE A 8 2.58 0.32 3.01
C ILE A 8 1.56 0.14 4.13
N GLY A 9 1.94 -0.67 5.10
CA GLY A 9 1.05 -1.13 6.16
C GLY A 9 0.68 -2.60 5.99
N ALA A 10 0.82 -3.39 7.03
CA ALA A 10 0.58 -4.83 7.04
C ALA A 10 -0.52 -5.25 8.01
N GLY A 11 -1.51 -4.38 8.21
CA GLY A 11 -2.64 -4.63 9.08
C GLY A 11 -3.79 -5.34 8.39
N ASN A 12 -4.97 -5.30 9.02
CA ASN A 12 -6.15 -6.03 8.54
C ASN A 12 -6.62 -5.57 7.16
N MET A 13 -6.55 -4.27 6.87
CA MET A 13 -6.99 -3.74 5.57
C MET A 13 -6.10 -4.25 4.45
N ALA A 14 -4.79 -4.21 4.65
CA ALA A 14 -3.84 -4.76 3.68
C ALA A 14 -4.07 -6.25 3.48
N SER A 15 -4.22 -6.99 4.57
CA SER A 15 -4.46 -8.43 4.54
C SER A 15 -5.72 -8.78 3.73
N THR A 16 -6.80 -8.04 3.92
CA THR A 16 -8.06 -8.26 3.20
C THR A 16 -7.90 -8.08 1.69
N ILE A 17 -7.24 -7.00 1.28
CA ILE A 17 -7.01 -6.72 -0.14
C ILE A 17 -6.06 -7.76 -0.75
N ILE A 18 -4.99 -8.09 -0.05
CA ILE A 18 -4.02 -9.08 -0.51
C ILE A 18 -4.70 -10.44 -0.70
N ASN A 19 -5.51 -10.85 0.27
CA ASN A 19 -6.26 -12.10 0.17
C ASN A 19 -7.16 -12.12 -1.06
N GLY A 20 -7.86 -11.03 -1.32
CA GLY A 20 -8.70 -10.91 -2.51
C GLY A 20 -7.90 -11.00 -3.81
N LEU A 21 -6.75 -10.33 -3.87
CA LEU A 21 -5.89 -10.35 -5.06
C LEU A 21 -5.33 -11.76 -5.31
N VAL A 22 -4.80 -12.39 -4.28
CA VAL A 22 -4.19 -13.73 -4.40
C VAL A 22 -5.22 -14.76 -4.83
N ASN A 23 -6.45 -14.65 -4.36
CA ASN A 23 -7.53 -15.58 -4.71
C ASN A 23 -8.14 -15.31 -6.09
N SER A 24 -8.02 -14.09 -6.61
CA SER A 24 -8.66 -13.70 -7.86
C SER A 24 -7.76 -13.78 -9.08
N PHE A 25 -6.45 -13.70 -8.90
CA PHE A 25 -5.49 -13.65 -10.01
C PHE A 25 -4.39 -14.66 -9.82
N GLU A 26 -4.17 -15.48 -10.85
CA GLU A 26 -3.06 -16.42 -10.87
C GLU A 26 -1.73 -15.67 -10.97
N ASN A 27 -0.72 -16.17 -10.26
CA ASN A 27 0.66 -15.68 -10.32
C ASN A 27 0.85 -14.23 -9.85
N ILE A 28 -0.14 -13.63 -9.18
CA ILE A 28 -0.01 -12.26 -8.71
C ILE A 28 0.88 -12.15 -7.47
N LYS A 29 0.97 -13.20 -6.67
CA LYS A 29 1.70 -13.14 -5.39
C LYS A 29 3.18 -12.82 -5.54
N ASP A 30 3.80 -13.19 -6.65
CA ASP A 30 5.19 -12.83 -6.92
C ASP A 30 5.39 -11.34 -7.17
N LYS A 31 4.30 -10.61 -7.41
CA LYS A 31 4.30 -9.17 -7.71
C LYS A 31 3.83 -8.32 -6.55
N ILE A 32 3.46 -8.94 -5.43
CA ILE A 32 2.97 -8.23 -4.25
C ILE A 32 4.09 -8.08 -3.22
N TYR A 33 4.27 -6.86 -2.76
CA TYR A 33 5.28 -6.48 -1.76
C TYR A 33 4.61 -5.79 -0.59
N VAL A 34 5.16 -5.93 0.60
CA VAL A 34 4.61 -5.31 1.80
C VAL A 34 5.72 -4.77 2.69
N ALA A 35 5.48 -3.62 3.29
CA ALA A 35 6.36 -3.00 4.28
C ALA A 35 5.54 -2.48 5.46
N ASP A 36 6.09 -2.56 6.65
CA ASP A 36 5.50 -2.04 7.88
C ASP A 36 6.64 -1.84 8.88
N ILE A 37 6.50 -0.90 9.78
CA ILE A 37 7.49 -0.71 10.86
C ILE A 37 7.52 -1.91 11.81
N THR A 38 6.44 -2.67 11.88
CA THR A 38 6.35 -3.89 12.69
C THR A 38 6.73 -5.09 11.83
N GLU A 39 7.97 -5.55 11.96
CA GLU A 39 8.50 -6.66 11.16
C GLU A 39 7.68 -7.93 11.30
N GLU A 40 7.18 -8.22 12.49
CA GLU A 40 6.37 -9.41 12.74
C GLU A 40 5.12 -9.43 11.86
N LYS A 41 4.46 -8.28 11.68
CA LYS A 41 3.28 -8.18 10.80
C LYS A 41 3.64 -8.48 9.36
N VAL A 42 4.79 -8.00 8.89
CA VAL A 42 5.28 -8.28 7.54
C VAL A 42 5.55 -9.76 7.37
N GLU A 43 6.26 -10.36 8.31
CA GLU A 43 6.58 -11.78 8.27
C GLU A 43 5.33 -12.66 8.25
N ASN A 44 4.36 -12.36 9.10
CA ASN A 44 3.11 -13.12 9.17
C ASN A 44 2.33 -13.04 7.87
N LEU A 45 2.22 -11.84 7.30
CA LEU A 45 1.47 -11.62 6.07
C LEU A 45 2.16 -12.30 4.88
N CYS A 46 3.49 -12.21 4.81
CA CYS A 46 4.25 -12.86 3.74
C CYS A 46 4.20 -14.37 3.84
N SER A 47 4.25 -14.94 5.04
CA SER A 47 4.14 -16.38 5.25
C SER A 47 2.75 -16.89 4.90
N GLU A 48 1.71 -16.14 5.27
CA GLU A 48 0.33 -16.54 5.01
C GLU A 48 0.00 -16.56 3.51
N HIS A 49 0.47 -15.57 2.77
CA HIS A 49 0.10 -15.38 1.36
C HIS A 49 1.22 -15.68 0.37
N ASN A 50 2.40 -16.00 0.86
CA ASN A 50 3.58 -16.26 0.03
C ASN A 50 3.93 -15.07 -0.88
N ILE A 51 3.93 -13.87 -0.31
CA ILE A 51 4.27 -12.62 -0.97
C ILE A 51 5.62 -12.09 -0.48
N ASN A 52 6.06 -10.94 -0.98
CA ASN A 52 7.44 -10.48 -0.79
C ASN A 52 7.55 -9.40 0.27
N PRO A 53 8.45 -9.55 1.24
CA PRO A 53 8.70 -8.48 2.20
C PRO A 53 9.62 -7.41 1.63
N CYS A 54 9.43 -6.17 2.10
CA CYS A 54 10.39 -5.08 1.91
C CYS A 54 10.86 -4.61 3.28
N LYS A 55 12.10 -4.14 3.34
CA LYS A 55 12.69 -3.68 4.61
C LYS A 55 12.13 -2.34 5.05
N GLY A 56 11.59 -1.54 4.14
CA GLY A 56 11.05 -0.25 4.46
C GLY A 56 10.23 0.33 3.33
N ASN A 57 9.61 1.47 3.60
CA ASN A 57 8.70 2.10 2.65
C ASN A 57 9.42 2.62 1.40
N VAL A 58 10.65 3.10 1.53
CA VAL A 58 11.42 3.61 0.39
C VAL A 58 11.75 2.47 -0.58
N GLU A 59 12.21 1.33 -0.07
CA GLU A 59 12.49 0.16 -0.91
C GLU A 59 11.22 -0.28 -1.65
N LEU A 60 10.10 -0.34 -0.94
CA LEU A 60 8.82 -0.73 -1.52
C LEU A 60 8.41 0.22 -2.66
N VAL A 61 8.47 1.52 -2.42
CA VAL A 61 8.09 2.53 -3.40
C VAL A 61 8.97 2.46 -4.65
N LYS A 62 10.27 2.23 -4.48
CA LYS A 62 11.17 2.10 -5.61
C LYS A 62 10.86 0.89 -6.47
N ARG A 63 10.42 -0.21 -5.86
CA ARG A 63 10.11 -1.45 -6.57
C ARG A 63 8.74 -1.49 -7.21
N CYS A 64 7.77 -0.79 -6.63
CA CYS A 64 6.37 -0.97 -6.97
C CYS A 64 5.81 0.14 -7.85
N ASP A 65 4.86 -0.21 -8.69
CA ASP A 65 4.17 0.71 -9.59
C ASP A 65 2.85 1.18 -9.01
N ILE A 66 2.18 0.31 -8.26
CA ILE A 66 0.91 0.58 -7.59
C ILE A 66 1.16 0.48 -6.10
N ILE A 67 0.89 1.55 -5.37
CA ILE A 67 1.21 1.63 -3.95
C ILE A 67 -0.06 1.89 -3.14
N PHE A 68 -0.43 0.92 -2.31
CA PHE A 68 -1.54 1.06 -1.39
C PHE A 68 -1.05 1.66 -0.08
N LEU A 69 -1.69 2.74 0.34
CA LEU A 69 -1.46 3.32 1.66
C LEU A 69 -2.49 2.71 2.63
N ALA A 70 -2.09 1.63 3.27
CA ALA A 70 -2.93 0.88 4.22
C ALA A 70 -2.51 1.20 5.66
N ILE A 71 -2.38 2.49 5.95
CA ILE A 71 -1.91 3.01 7.23
C ILE A 71 -2.99 3.87 7.88
N LYS A 72 -2.80 4.14 9.17
CA LYS A 72 -3.73 5.00 9.91
C LYS A 72 -3.53 6.46 9.54
N PRO A 73 -4.62 7.27 9.56
CA PRO A 73 -4.51 8.69 9.21
C PRO A 73 -3.50 9.48 10.04
N ASN A 74 -3.25 9.08 11.29
CA ASN A 74 -2.33 9.79 12.16
C ASN A 74 -0.84 9.62 11.80
N VAL A 75 -0.50 8.70 10.89
CA VAL A 75 0.90 8.46 10.49
C VAL A 75 1.17 8.79 9.03
N TYR A 76 0.15 9.13 8.24
CA TYR A 76 0.33 9.28 6.80
C TYR A 76 1.30 10.39 6.41
N GLN A 77 1.32 11.48 7.15
CA GLN A 77 2.21 12.61 6.83
C GLN A 77 3.69 12.21 6.96
N THR A 78 4.03 11.45 8.01
CA THR A 78 5.39 10.95 8.19
C THR A 78 5.79 10.02 7.04
N VAL A 79 4.89 9.13 6.65
CA VAL A 79 5.14 8.20 5.54
C VAL A 79 5.30 8.95 4.22
N LEU A 80 4.43 9.90 3.91
CA LEU A 80 4.51 10.66 2.65
C LEU A 80 5.79 11.50 2.58
N LYS A 81 6.22 12.07 3.68
CA LYS A 81 7.51 12.79 3.73
C LYS A 81 8.68 11.87 3.43
N GLU A 82 8.61 10.64 3.89
CA GLU A 82 9.65 9.65 3.66
C GLU A 82 9.76 9.23 2.19
N ILE A 83 8.62 9.04 1.53
CA ILE A 83 8.57 8.46 0.18
C ILE A 83 8.45 9.48 -0.95
N LYS A 84 8.15 10.74 -0.66
CA LYS A 84 7.78 11.75 -1.68
C LYS A 84 8.80 11.92 -2.79
N SER A 85 10.09 11.81 -2.50
CA SER A 85 11.14 11.98 -3.52
C SER A 85 11.26 10.78 -4.46
N HIS A 86 10.60 9.67 -4.15
CA HIS A 86 10.63 8.44 -4.94
C HIS A 86 9.32 8.21 -5.72
N ILE A 87 8.36 9.12 -5.58
CA ILE A 87 7.10 9.05 -6.32
C ILE A 87 7.22 9.88 -7.59
N ASN A 88 6.81 9.32 -8.71
CA ASN A 88 6.82 9.97 -10.01
C ASN A 88 5.48 9.71 -10.72
N ASN A 89 5.34 10.23 -11.96
CA ASN A 89 4.10 10.13 -12.71
C ASN A 89 3.76 8.73 -13.24
N ARG A 90 4.67 7.76 -13.05
CA ARG A 90 4.45 6.37 -13.44
C ARG A 90 3.79 5.55 -12.35
N LYS A 91 3.76 6.08 -11.13
CA LYS A 91 3.23 5.37 -9.98
C LYS A 91 1.80 5.77 -9.68
N LEU A 92 1.01 4.82 -9.24
CA LEU A 92 -0.35 5.04 -8.79
C LEU A 92 -0.40 4.84 -7.29
N ILE A 93 -0.94 5.82 -6.58
CA ILE A 93 -1.18 5.72 -5.14
C ILE A 93 -2.65 5.42 -4.91
N ILE A 94 -2.92 4.38 -4.14
CA ILE A 94 -4.28 4.02 -3.74
C ILE A 94 -4.36 4.20 -2.22
N SER A 95 -5.16 5.17 -1.79
CA SER A 95 -5.34 5.45 -0.37
C SER A 95 -6.55 4.71 0.17
N MET A 96 -6.36 4.09 1.34
CA MET A 96 -7.40 3.39 2.09
C MET A 96 -7.70 4.12 3.40
N MET A 97 -7.20 5.35 3.56
CA MET A 97 -7.31 6.09 4.81
C MET A 97 -8.62 6.85 4.92
N ALA A 98 -9.33 6.65 6.03
CA ALA A 98 -10.52 7.43 6.33
C ALA A 98 -10.13 8.87 6.69
N GLY A 99 -10.92 9.85 6.22
CA GLY A 99 -10.75 11.24 6.59
C GLY A 99 -9.57 11.97 5.95
N VAL A 100 -8.81 11.31 5.08
CA VAL A 100 -7.70 11.94 4.35
C VAL A 100 -8.11 12.05 2.89
N THR A 101 -8.18 13.27 2.37
CA THR A 101 -8.62 13.52 0.99
C THR A 101 -7.48 13.32 -0.01
N ILE A 102 -7.86 13.18 -1.28
CA ILE A 102 -6.88 13.15 -2.39
C ILE A 102 -6.07 14.45 -2.38
N GLY A 103 -6.72 15.60 -2.10
CA GLY A 103 -6.02 16.87 -1.98
C GLY A 103 -4.99 16.90 -0.87
N ASP A 104 -5.33 16.33 0.30
CA ASP A 104 -4.40 16.25 1.42
C ASP A 104 -3.14 15.48 1.05
N ILE A 105 -3.32 14.35 0.36
CA ILE A 105 -2.20 13.53 -0.09
C ILE A 105 -1.37 14.25 -1.14
N GLY A 106 -2.04 14.86 -2.11
CA GLY A 106 -1.39 15.55 -3.24
C GLY A 106 -0.52 16.72 -2.82
N LEU A 107 -0.82 17.37 -1.69
CA LEU A 107 -0.03 18.48 -1.17
C LEU A 107 1.42 18.08 -0.84
N HIS A 108 1.68 16.80 -0.60
CA HIS A 108 3.02 16.33 -0.29
C HIS A 108 3.92 16.14 -1.51
N PHE A 109 3.36 16.18 -2.71
CA PHE A 109 4.11 15.94 -3.95
C PHE A 109 4.27 17.22 -4.76
N LYS A 110 5.47 17.42 -5.32
CA LYS A 110 5.77 18.59 -6.13
C LYS A 110 5.21 18.54 -7.53
N GLN A 111 4.90 17.33 -8.01
CA GLN A 111 4.35 17.11 -9.35
C GLN A 111 2.99 16.44 -9.24
N PRO A 112 2.15 16.57 -10.29
CA PRO A 112 0.88 15.84 -10.30
C PRO A 112 1.12 14.33 -10.11
N THR A 113 0.40 13.75 -9.17
CA THR A 113 0.52 12.35 -8.82
C THR A 113 -0.84 11.68 -9.01
N LYS A 114 -0.84 10.47 -9.56
CA LYS A 114 -2.07 9.71 -9.72
C LYS A 114 -2.48 9.12 -8.38
N ILE A 115 -3.63 9.54 -7.89
CA ILE A 115 -4.14 9.12 -6.58
C ILE A 115 -5.57 8.65 -6.72
N ILE A 116 -5.85 7.46 -6.24
CA ILE A 116 -7.20 6.91 -6.13
C ILE A 116 -7.47 6.68 -4.64
N ARG A 117 -8.69 7.00 -4.22
CA ARG A 117 -9.12 6.74 -2.86
C ARG A 117 -10.18 5.65 -2.89
N ILE A 118 -9.97 4.61 -2.08
CA ILE A 118 -10.94 3.55 -1.91
C ILE A 118 -11.38 3.49 -0.45
N MET A 119 -12.62 3.10 -0.23
CA MET A 119 -13.15 2.86 1.11
C MET A 119 -13.62 1.42 1.13
N PRO A 120 -12.78 0.50 1.64
CA PRO A 120 -13.20 -0.88 1.76
C PRO A 120 -14.41 -0.94 2.69
N ASN A 121 -15.52 -1.47 2.17
CA ASN A 121 -16.68 -1.70 3.00
C ASN A 121 -16.44 -2.95 3.82
N VAL A 122 -16.16 -2.73 5.10
CA VAL A 122 -16.19 -3.83 6.05
C VAL A 122 -17.66 -3.95 6.48
N TRP A 123 -18.36 -4.92 5.92
CA TRP A 123 -19.69 -5.24 6.40
C TRP A 123 -19.53 -5.87 7.78
N VAL A 124 -19.94 -5.12 8.78
CA VAL A 124 -20.12 -5.70 10.11
C VAL A 124 -21.51 -6.31 10.12
N THR A 125 -21.58 -7.62 10.04
CA THR A 125 -22.81 -8.32 10.29
C THR A 125 -23.04 -8.30 11.80
N VAL A 126 -24.04 -7.61 12.20
CA VAL A 126 -24.43 -7.57 13.60
C VAL A 126 -25.33 -8.77 13.86
#